data_668bcda7a8b506adcef4443cdbc5d8e6
#
_entry.id   668bcda7a8b506adcef4443cdbc5d8e6
#
_cell.length_a   1.000
_cell.length_b   1.000
_cell.length_c   1.000
_cell.angle_alpha   90.00
_cell.angle_beta   90.00
_cell.angle_gamma   90.00
#
_symmetry.space_group_name_H-M   'P 1'
#
loop_
_entity.id
_entity.type
_entity.pdbx_description
1 polymer ?
#
loop_
_entity_poly.entity_id
_entity_poly.type
_entity_poly.pdbx_seq_one_letter_code
_entity_poly.pdbx_strand_id
1 'polypeptide(L)'
;VLRWLLGENYKTAEVVFPKTTRNAEGELRDPQIMYLTTESGVRIDVESFVNCRYGYDVRCEVVCEEGCLNLPEPANAMIRTNDARVTPICHDWSERFPEAYNIEFQSWINACKEGRVDGPSAWDGYVGQVTAKAASKARDTQTVVEIHYDEMPDFYKK
;
A
#
# COMPACT_ATOMS: atom_id res chain seq x y z
N VAL A 1 5.54 -1.66 -0.82
CA VAL A 1 4.93 -3.01 -0.94
C VAL A 1 4.68 -3.35 -2.40
N LEU A 2 3.80 -2.61 -3.13
CA LEU A 2 3.38 -2.97 -4.50
C LEU A 2 4.57 -3.06 -5.48
N ARG A 3 5.50 -2.09 -5.43
CA ARG A 3 6.72 -2.12 -6.25
C ARG A 3 7.58 -3.36 -5.97
N TRP A 4 7.72 -3.74 -4.70
CA TRP A 4 8.44 -4.95 -4.30
C TRP A 4 7.74 -6.21 -4.84
N LEU A 5 6.41 -6.26 -4.75
CA LEU A 5 5.63 -7.40 -5.22
C LEU A 5 5.73 -7.59 -6.72
N LEU A 6 5.70 -6.50 -7.50
CA LEU A 6 5.73 -6.53 -8.97
C LEU A 6 7.15 -6.52 -9.55
N GLY A 7 8.16 -6.11 -8.77
CA GLY A 7 9.55 -6.03 -9.24
C GLY A 7 9.82 -4.89 -10.24
N GLU A 8 8.91 -3.94 -10.41
CA GLU A 8 9.03 -2.85 -11.39
C GLU A 8 8.56 -1.49 -10.85
N ASN A 9 8.93 -0.41 -11.54
CA ASN A 9 8.53 0.95 -11.21
C ASN A 9 7.17 1.30 -11.84
N TYR A 10 6.58 2.39 -11.34
CA TYR A 10 5.35 2.96 -11.88
C TYR A 10 5.68 3.99 -12.97
N LYS A 11 4.86 4.02 -13.99
CA LYS A 11 4.96 4.93 -15.13
C LYS A 11 4.03 6.14 -15.00
N THR A 12 2.81 5.91 -14.55
CA THR A 12 1.81 6.98 -14.41
C THR A 12 1.05 6.87 -13.10
N ALA A 13 0.57 8.02 -12.63
CA ALA A 13 -0.38 8.14 -11.52
C ALA A 13 -1.60 8.96 -11.94
N GLU A 14 -2.78 8.54 -11.50
CA GLU A 14 -4.04 9.23 -11.63
C GLU A 14 -4.77 9.18 -10.29
N VAL A 15 -5.47 10.23 -9.90
CA VAL A 15 -6.28 10.24 -8.68
C VAL A 15 -7.70 10.69 -9.01
N VAL A 16 -8.67 9.89 -8.59
CA VAL A 16 -10.08 10.21 -8.71
C VAL A 16 -10.73 10.29 -7.34
N PHE A 17 -11.77 11.11 -7.24
CA PHE A 17 -12.51 11.28 -6.02
C PHE A 17 -13.92 10.73 -6.17
N PRO A 18 -14.28 9.66 -5.46
CA PRO A 18 -15.67 9.31 -5.29
C PRO A 18 -16.42 10.36 -4.46
N LYS A 19 -17.67 10.12 -4.21
CA LYS A 19 -18.46 11.00 -3.33
C LYS A 19 -17.81 11.07 -1.94
N THR A 20 -17.44 12.27 -1.51
CA THR A 20 -16.92 12.52 -0.17
C THR A 20 -17.95 12.11 0.89
N THR A 21 -17.50 11.40 1.91
CA THR A 21 -18.38 10.95 2.99
C THR A 21 -18.63 12.06 3.99
N ARG A 22 -19.71 11.94 4.75
CA ARG A 22 -20.03 12.88 5.86
C ARG A 22 -19.03 12.83 7.02
N ASN A 23 -18.15 11.82 7.03
CA ASN A 23 -17.15 11.62 8.08
C ASN A 23 -15.80 12.25 7.73
N ALA A 24 -15.65 12.78 6.52
CA ALA A 24 -14.43 13.46 6.10
C ALA A 24 -14.22 14.71 6.99
N GLU A 25 -12.97 14.89 7.43
CA GLU A 25 -12.59 15.99 8.32
C GLU A 25 -11.81 17.06 7.56
N GLY A 26 -12.11 18.33 7.86
CA GLY A 26 -11.46 19.47 7.23
C GLY A 26 -11.64 19.50 5.71
N GLU A 27 -10.56 19.76 4.99
CA GLU A 27 -10.54 19.80 3.52
C GLU A 27 -10.21 18.45 2.87
N LEU A 28 -10.05 17.39 3.68
CA LEU A 28 -9.73 16.06 3.17
C LEU A 28 -10.90 15.51 2.34
N ARG A 29 -10.64 15.26 1.07
CA ARG A 29 -11.57 14.54 0.20
C ARG A 29 -11.38 13.04 0.42
N ASP A 30 -12.33 12.40 1.09
CA ASP A 30 -12.23 11.02 1.52
C ASP A 30 -13.53 10.24 1.21
N PRO A 31 -13.47 9.10 0.56
CA PRO A 31 -12.29 8.35 0.12
C PRO A 31 -11.58 8.92 -1.11
N GLN A 32 -10.38 8.43 -1.38
CA GLN A 32 -9.61 8.70 -2.59
C GLN A 32 -9.27 7.38 -3.29
N ILE A 33 -9.25 7.40 -4.60
CA ILE A 33 -8.81 6.27 -5.41
C ILE A 33 -7.64 6.72 -6.27
N MET A 34 -6.51 6.03 -6.14
CA MET A 34 -5.33 6.26 -6.95
C MET A 34 -5.14 5.09 -7.92
N TYR A 35 -4.98 5.40 -9.18
CA TYR A 35 -4.59 4.46 -10.22
C TYR A 35 -3.11 4.63 -10.54
N LEU A 36 -2.35 3.54 -10.45
CA LEU A 36 -0.97 3.48 -10.92
C LEU A 36 -0.89 2.53 -12.11
N THR A 37 -0.07 2.87 -13.08
CA THR A 37 0.27 1.97 -14.18
C THR A 37 1.76 1.76 -14.18
N THR A 38 2.22 0.52 -14.31
CA THR A 38 3.64 0.18 -14.36
C THR A 38 4.22 0.32 -15.77
N GLU A 39 5.54 0.16 -15.91
CA GLU A 39 6.21 0.17 -17.22
C GLU A 39 5.71 -0.96 -18.13
N SER A 40 5.43 -2.15 -17.57
CA SER A 40 4.89 -3.29 -18.32
C SER A 40 3.40 -3.18 -18.63
N GLY A 41 2.70 -2.19 -18.03
CA GLY A 41 1.28 -1.96 -18.23
C GLY A 41 0.38 -2.59 -17.18
N VAL A 42 0.93 -3.14 -16.08
CA VAL A 42 0.11 -3.60 -14.96
C VAL A 42 -0.63 -2.42 -14.35
N ARG A 43 -1.93 -2.57 -14.18
CA ARG A 43 -2.80 -1.59 -13.54
C ARG A 43 -2.98 -1.90 -12.07
N ILE A 44 -2.89 -0.86 -11.24
CA ILE A 44 -3.03 -0.96 -9.79
C ILE A 44 -4.07 0.05 -9.33
N ASP A 45 -5.04 -0.42 -8.58
CA ASP A 45 -6.07 0.40 -7.94
C ASP A 45 -5.74 0.46 -6.45
N VAL A 46 -5.56 1.67 -5.92
CA VAL A 46 -5.31 1.91 -4.50
C VAL A 46 -6.44 2.75 -3.94
N GLU A 47 -7.27 2.14 -3.13
CA GLU A 47 -8.32 2.84 -2.39
C GLU A 47 -7.81 3.26 -1.02
N SER A 48 -8.01 4.51 -0.66
CA SER A 48 -7.69 5.07 0.66
C SER A 48 -8.92 5.71 1.26
N PHE A 49 -9.38 5.14 2.37
CA PHE A 49 -10.53 5.64 3.13
C PHE A 49 -10.13 5.85 4.59
N VAL A 50 -9.54 7.01 4.87
CA VAL A 50 -8.93 7.33 6.18
C VAL A 50 -9.97 7.44 7.29
N ASN A 51 -11.14 8.02 6.98
CA ASN A 51 -12.22 8.25 7.95
C ASN A 51 -13.30 7.16 7.91
N CYS A 52 -12.97 5.95 7.49
CA CYS A 52 -13.89 4.82 7.61
C CYS A 52 -14.17 4.52 9.09
N ARG A 53 -15.37 4.01 9.39
CA ARG A 53 -15.81 3.76 10.77
C ARG A 53 -16.08 2.30 11.08
N TYR A 54 -15.59 1.41 10.23
CA TYR A 54 -15.80 -0.03 10.43
C TYR A 54 -14.55 -0.77 10.93
N GLY A 55 -13.42 -0.06 11.13
CA GLY A 55 -12.19 -0.61 11.67
C GLY A 55 -10.98 -0.36 10.76
N TYR A 56 -9.81 -0.83 11.17
CA TYR A 56 -8.58 -0.76 10.40
C TYR A 56 -8.50 -1.95 9.43
N ASP A 57 -8.96 -1.72 8.22
CA ASP A 57 -9.13 -2.77 7.19
C ASP A 57 -8.12 -2.58 6.05
N VAL A 58 -7.08 -3.40 6.04
CA VAL A 58 -6.08 -3.43 4.98
C VAL A 58 -6.26 -4.69 4.15
N ARG A 59 -6.58 -4.51 2.87
CA ARG A 59 -6.81 -5.56 1.90
C ARG A 59 -5.89 -5.41 0.71
N CYS A 60 -5.53 -6.51 0.08
CA CYS A 60 -4.82 -6.54 -1.18
C CYS A 60 -5.24 -7.78 -1.95
N GLU A 61 -5.54 -7.61 -3.23
CA GLU A 61 -5.75 -8.70 -4.18
C GLU A 61 -4.80 -8.51 -5.37
N VAL A 62 -4.19 -9.59 -5.81
CA VAL A 62 -3.35 -9.63 -7.01
C VAL A 62 -3.94 -10.64 -7.97
N VAL A 63 -4.41 -10.17 -9.12
CA VAL A 63 -4.95 -11.00 -10.19
C VAL A 63 -3.85 -11.31 -11.18
N CYS A 64 -3.55 -12.61 -11.35
CA CYS A 64 -2.57 -13.14 -12.27
C CYS A 64 -3.26 -13.96 -13.39
N GLU A 65 -2.51 -14.38 -14.41
CA GLU A 65 -3.06 -15.14 -15.52
C GLU A 65 -3.69 -16.49 -15.11
N GLU A 66 -3.10 -17.17 -14.13
CA GLU A 66 -3.53 -18.51 -13.70
C GLU A 66 -4.18 -18.54 -12.31
N GLY A 67 -4.39 -17.39 -11.67
CA GLY A 67 -4.99 -17.34 -10.33
C GLY A 67 -4.99 -15.96 -9.71
N CYS A 68 -5.43 -15.89 -8.46
CA CYS A 68 -5.36 -14.67 -7.68
C CYS A 68 -4.79 -14.93 -6.27
N LEU A 69 -4.18 -13.91 -5.70
CA LEU A 69 -3.64 -13.91 -4.35
C LEU A 69 -4.35 -12.83 -3.54
N ASN A 70 -4.75 -13.16 -2.33
CA ASN A 70 -5.36 -12.21 -1.42
C ASN A 70 -4.52 -12.10 -0.15
N LEU A 71 -4.38 -10.87 0.36
CA LEU A 71 -3.83 -10.67 1.70
C LEU A 71 -4.79 -11.33 2.70
N PRO A 72 -4.31 -12.28 3.54
CA PRO A 72 -5.17 -12.96 4.48
C PRO A 72 -5.76 -12.00 5.51
N GLU A 73 -7.01 -12.21 5.86
CA GLU A 73 -7.62 -11.53 7.00
C GLU A 73 -6.98 -12.01 8.31
N PRO A 74 -6.97 -11.18 9.37
CA PRO A 74 -6.54 -11.62 10.69
C PRO A 74 -7.36 -12.81 11.18
N ALA A 75 -6.71 -13.77 11.81
CA ALA A 75 -7.37 -14.93 12.42
C ALA A 75 -8.07 -14.51 13.73
N ASN A 76 -9.23 -13.89 13.62
CA ASN A 76 -10.05 -13.48 14.76
C ASN A 76 -11.12 -14.50 15.08
N ALA A 77 -11.56 -14.54 16.35
CA ALA A 77 -12.64 -15.40 16.79
C ALA A 77 -13.96 -15.03 16.09
N MET A 78 -14.68 -16.04 15.62
CA MET A 78 -16.03 -15.86 15.11
C MET A 78 -17.02 -15.71 16.27
N ILE A 79 -17.74 -14.63 16.31
CA ILE A 79 -18.75 -14.32 17.32
C ILE A 79 -20.15 -14.63 16.77
N ARG A 80 -20.98 -15.31 17.56
CA ARG A 80 -22.41 -15.47 17.28
C ARG A 80 -23.20 -14.66 18.28
N THR A 81 -23.93 -13.65 17.81
CA THR A 81 -24.72 -12.75 18.65
C THR A 81 -25.83 -12.14 17.81
N ASN A 82 -27.01 -11.87 18.45
CA ASN A 82 -28.14 -11.21 17.78
C ASN A 82 -28.52 -11.84 16.43
N ASP A 83 -28.63 -13.17 16.39
CA ASP A 83 -28.94 -13.95 15.18
C ASP A 83 -27.97 -13.77 14.01
N ALA A 84 -26.76 -13.22 14.28
CA ALA A 84 -25.72 -12.96 13.30
C ALA A 84 -24.42 -13.76 13.59
N ARG A 85 -23.60 -13.87 12.57
CA ARG A 85 -22.23 -14.39 12.63
C ARG A 85 -21.29 -13.28 12.23
N VAL A 86 -20.39 -12.89 13.13
CA VAL A 86 -19.51 -11.72 12.99
C VAL A 86 -18.06 -12.12 13.21
N THR A 87 -17.16 -11.64 12.36
CA THR A 87 -15.71 -11.67 12.59
C THR A 87 -15.25 -10.23 12.82
N PRO A 88 -14.65 -9.90 13.96
CA PRO A 88 -14.17 -8.54 14.24
C PRO A 88 -13.07 -8.11 13.26
N ILE A 89 -13.10 -6.85 12.85
CA ILE A 89 -12.00 -6.18 12.14
C ILE A 89 -11.09 -5.57 13.20
N CYS A 90 -9.77 -5.51 12.94
CA CYS A 90 -8.81 -4.90 13.85
C CYS A 90 -9.17 -3.43 14.10
N HIS A 91 -8.93 -2.95 15.31
CA HIS A 91 -9.18 -1.55 15.66
C HIS A 91 -8.15 -0.64 15.01
N ASP A 92 -6.88 -1.04 15.04
CA ASP A 92 -5.77 -0.27 14.49
C ASP A 92 -4.65 -1.16 13.92
N TRP A 93 -3.56 -0.52 13.47
CA TRP A 93 -2.42 -1.17 12.87
C TRP A 93 -1.65 -2.08 13.83
N SER A 94 -1.65 -1.79 15.13
CA SER A 94 -0.91 -2.56 16.14
C SER A 94 -1.54 -3.95 16.36
N GLU A 95 -2.86 -4.04 16.22
CA GLU A 95 -3.58 -5.30 16.24
C GLU A 95 -3.46 -6.07 14.91
N ARG A 96 -3.37 -5.33 13.79
CA ARG A 96 -3.35 -5.94 12.45
C ARG A 96 -2.02 -6.60 12.09
N PHE A 97 -0.89 -6.02 12.52
CA PHE A 97 0.44 -6.44 12.11
C PHE A 97 1.42 -6.58 13.28
N PRO A 98 1.09 -7.28 14.38
CA PRO A 98 1.96 -7.35 15.56
C PRO A 98 3.31 -8.00 15.26
N GLU A 99 3.33 -9.01 14.40
CA GLU A 99 4.56 -9.75 14.06
C GLU A 99 5.45 -9.03 13.04
N ALA A 100 4.90 -8.09 12.26
CA ALA A 100 5.64 -7.44 11.17
C ALA A 100 6.89 -6.72 11.68
N TYR A 101 6.76 -5.98 12.77
CA TYR A 101 7.89 -5.26 13.40
C TYR A 101 8.94 -6.20 13.98
N ASN A 102 8.50 -7.27 14.64
CA ASN A 102 9.42 -8.28 15.19
C ASN A 102 10.23 -8.96 14.08
N ILE A 103 9.57 -9.32 12.98
CA ILE A 103 10.22 -9.93 11.82
C ILE A 103 11.18 -8.94 11.16
N GLU A 104 10.78 -7.69 10.97
CA GLU A 104 11.63 -6.65 10.38
C GLU A 104 12.91 -6.45 11.18
N PHE A 105 12.80 -6.22 12.48
CA PHE A 105 13.96 -6.02 13.35
C PHE A 105 14.83 -7.27 13.43
N GLN A 106 14.26 -8.45 13.52
CA GLN A 106 15.03 -9.70 13.56
C GLN A 106 15.79 -9.92 12.24
N SER A 107 15.14 -9.68 11.09
CA SER A 107 15.78 -9.79 9.78
C SER A 107 16.93 -8.80 9.64
N TRP A 108 16.72 -7.56 10.08
CA TRP A 108 17.77 -6.53 10.08
C TRP A 108 18.98 -6.93 10.94
N ILE A 109 18.75 -7.40 12.18
CA ILE A 109 19.82 -7.87 13.07
C ILE A 109 20.60 -9.03 12.44
N ASN A 110 19.91 -9.99 11.83
CA ASN A 110 20.55 -11.13 11.18
C ASN A 110 21.39 -10.67 9.98
N ALA A 111 20.86 -9.77 9.16
CA ALA A 111 21.56 -9.18 8.03
C ALA A 111 22.85 -8.44 8.47
N CYS A 112 22.78 -7.66 9.55
CA CYS A 112 23.95 -6.99 10.12
C CYS A 112 25.03 -7.98 10.56
N LYS A 113 24.66 -9.10 11.20
CA LYS A 113 25.60 -10.14 11.62
C LYS A 113 26.29 -10.84 10.44
N GLU A 114 25.58 -10.96 9.33
CA GLU A 114 26.04 -11.62 8.10
C GLU A 114 26.74 -10.64 7.13
N GLY A 115 26.78 -9.34 7.44
CA GLY A 115 27.37 -8.31 6.58
C GLY A 115 26.63 -8.11 5.26
N ARG A 116 25.33 -8.40 5.22
CA ARG A 116 24.46 -8.21 4.06
C ARG A 116 23.40 -7.13 4.28
N VAL A 117 22.78 -6.68 3.21
CA VAL A 117 21.62 -5.80 3.24
C VAL A 117 20.35 -6.64 3.09
N ASP A 118 19.33 -6.33 3.88
CA ASP A 118 18.01 -6.94 3.82
C ASP A 118 16.92 -5.87 3.92
N GLY A 119 15.79 -6.10 3.28
CA GLY A 119 14.65 -5.18 3.26
C GLY A 119 14.78 -4.03 2.24
N PRO A 120 13.91 -3.02 2.34
CA PRO A 120 13.89 -1.89 1.44
C PRO A 120 15.11 -0.98 1.65
N SER A 121 15.63 -0.45 0.55
CA SER A 121 16.75 0.48 0.53
C SER A 121 16.27 1.94 0.57
N ALA A 122 17.20 2.90 0.73
CA ALA A 122 16.89 4.32 0.56
C ALA A 122 16.42 4.65 -0.86
N TRP A 123 16.83 3.87 -1.88
CA TRP A 123 16.31 4.00 -3.24
C TRP A 123 14.82 3.65 -3.31
N ASP A 124 14.38 2.62 -2.61
CA ASP A 124 12.95 2.27 -2.53
C ASP A 124 12.14 3.39 -1.87
N GLY A 125 12.72 4.04 -0.85
CA GLY A 125 12.16 5.23 -0.23
C GLY A 125 12.05 6.41 -1.20
N TYR A 126 13.09 6.68 -1.98
CA TYR A 126 13.09 7.71 -3.04
C TYR A 126 11.99 7.45 -4.07
N VAL A 127 11.90 6.24 -4.61
CA VAL A 127 10.84 5.87 -5.58
C VAL A 127 9.45 6.07 -4.98
N GLY A 128 9.25 5.69 -3.71
CA GLY A 128 8.00 5.94 -2.99
C GLY A 128 7.64 7.43 -2.91
N GLN A 129 8.61 8.29 -2.59
CA GLN A 129 8.41 9.74 -2.50
C GLN A 129 8.09 10.38 -3.87
N VAL A 130 8.81 9.99 -4.92
CA VAL A 130 8.55 10.46 -6.29
C VAL A 130 7.14 10.07 -6.73
N THR A 131 6.74 8.83 -6.47
CA THR A 131 5.39 8.33 -6.78
C THR A 131 4.32 9.11 -6.01
N ALA A 132 4.51 9.32 -4.70
CA ALA A 132 3.58 10.09 -3.87
C ALA A 132 3.44 11.55 -4.33
N LYS A 133 4.55 12.17 -4.76
CA LYS A 133 4.54 13.53 -5.33
C LYS A 133 3.77 13.58 -6.64
N ALA A 134 3.95 12.60 -7.51
CA ALA A 134 3.19 12.51 -8.77
C ALA A 134 1.70 12.29 -8.50
N ALA A 135 1.34 11.42 -7.55
CA ALA A 135 -0.05 11.21 -7.14
C ALA A 135 -0.66 12.50 -6.54
N SER A 136 0.07 13.24 -5.72
CA SER A 136 -0.38 14.53 -5.22
C SER A 136 -0.63 15.53 -6.34
N LYS A 137 0.26 15.60 -7.33
CA LYS A 137 0.06 16.43 -8.52
C LYS A 137 -1.16 15.98 -9.33
N ALA A 138 -1.33 14.67 -9.55
CA ALA A 138 -2.49 14.12 -10.26
C ALA A 138 -3.80 14.45 -9.52
N ARG A 139 -3.78 14.37 -8.18
CA ARG A 139 -4.90 14.79 -7.33
C ARG A 139 -5.27 16.26 -7.53
N ASP A 140 -4.27 17.14 -7.52
CA ASP A 140 -4.49 18.59 -7.58
C ASP A 140 -4.88 19.07 -8.98
N THR A 141 -4.32 18.44 -10.01
CA THR A 141 -4.59 18.80 -11.42
C THR A 141 -5.76 18.03 -12.04
N GLN A 142 -6.18 16.94 -11.42
CA GLN A 142 -7.19 15.99 -11.96
C GLN A 142 -6.83 15.47 -13.36
N THR A 143 -5.54 15.22 -13.58
CA THR A 143 -4.98 14.68 -14.82
C THR A 143 -4.08 13.48 -14.52
N VAL A 144 -3.87 12.64 -15.53
CA VAL A 144 -2.82 11.61 -15.47
C VAL A 144 -1.46 12.29 -15.47
N VAL A 145 -0.59 11.90 -14.54
CA VAL A 145 0.76 12.42 -14.38
C VAL A 145 1.78 11.32 -14.67
N GLU A 146 2.70 11.57 -15.58
CA GLU A 146 3.85 10.70 -15.79
C GLU A 146 4.83 10.81 -14.62
N ILE A 147 5.42 9.67 -14.24
CA ILE A 147 6.37 9.55 -13.15
C ILE A 147 7.77 9.38 -13.74
N HIS A 148 8.66 10.31 -13.40
CA HIS A 148 10.05 10.26 -13.83
C HIS A 148 10.96 10.06 -12.64
N TYR A 149 11.83 9.08 -12.71
CA TYR A 149 12.83 8.78 -11.71
C TYR A 149 14.21 9.19 -12.18
N ASP A 150 15.06 9.61 -11.26
CA ASP A 150 16.48 9.75 -11.54
C ASP A 150 17.11 8.39 -11.83
N GLU A 151 18.31 8.39 -12.38
CA GLU A 151 19.06 7.15 -12.57
C GLU A 151 19.41 6.52 -11.21
N MET A 152 19.19 5.20 -11.09
CA MET A 152 19.55 4.48 -9.87
C MET A 152 21.07 4.51 -9.67
N PRO A 153 21.57 5.03 -8.53
CA PRO A 153 23.00 4.98 -8.25
C PRO A 153 23.53 3.53 -8.21
N ASP A 154 24.76 3.33 -8.67
CA ASP A 154 25.37 2.00 -8.76
C ASP A 154 25.41 1.25 -7.42
N PHE A 155 25.50 1.99 -6.32
CA PHE A 155 25.43 1.43 -4.96
C PHE A 155 24.16 0.60 -4.69
N TYR A 156 23.05 0.91 -5.35
CA TYR A 156 21.76 0.20 -5.19
C TYR A 156 21.48 -0.82 -6.30
N LYS A 157 22.31 -0.85 -7.37
CA LYS A 157 22.21 -1.87 -8.41
C LYS A 157 22.75 -3.18 -7.86
N LYS A 158 21.92 -4.22 -7.84
CA LYS A 158 22.30 -5.57 -7.39
C LYS A 158 22.94 -6.36 -8.55
#